data_26288457f18baeb8c051a43901be79a7
#
_entry.id   26288457f18baeb8c051a43901be79a7
#
_cell.length_a   1.000
_cell.length_b   1.000
_cell.length_c   1.000
_cell.angle_alpha   90.00
_cell.angle_beta   90.00
_cell.angle_gamma   90.00
#
_symmetry.space_group_name_H-M   'P 1'
#
loop_
_entity.id
_entity.type
_entity.pdbx_description
1 polymer ?
#
loop_
_entity_poly.entity_id
_entity_poly.type
_entity_poly.pdbx_seq_one_letter_code
_entity_poly.pdbx_strand_id
1 'polypeptide(L)'
;MKLSTKGRYGLRALIDLAQNGGEQPVSITSISTRQDISERYLEQLMSMLKKAGIVRSVRGAGGGYVLVKRLEDISVGDVLRALEGSLEPVDCAGLEPNGGCSVSDSCVTKYVWKKINDSINQTVDEIKLDQLVKENGKNCSCLLYTSPSPRDAHESR
;
A
#
# COMPACT_ATOMS: atom_id res chain seq x y z
N MET A 1 1.49 10.94 -12.55
CA MET A 1 1.48 9.85 -11.57
C MET A 1 0.06 9.47 -11.22
N LYS A 2 -0.22 8.20 -11.19
CA LYS A 2 -1.53 7.69 -10.78
C LYS A 2 -1.34 6.32 -10.13
N LEU A 3 -1.78 6.19 -8.89
CA LEU A 3 -1.69 4.91 -8.19
C LEU A 3 -2.70 3.93 -8.77
N SER A 4 -2.23 2.72 -9.06
CA SER A 4 -3.09 1.67 -9.59
C SER A 4 -3.92 1.02 -8.48
N THR A 5 -4.77 0.08 -8.87
CA THR A 5 -5.54 -0.73 -7.92
C THR A 5 -4.60 -1.58 -7.04
N LYS A 6 -3.41 -1.93 -7.54
CA LYS A 6 -2.43 -2.71 -6.77
C LYS A 6 -2.07 -2.00 -5.48
N GLY A 7 -1.67 -0.73 -5.57
CA GLY A 7 -1.30 0.06 -4.38
C GLY A 7 -2.47 0.24 -3.43
N ARG A 8 -3.63 0.60 -3.95
CA ARG A 8 -4.81 0.87 -3.12
C ARG A 8 -5.33 -0.38 -2.44
N TYR A 9 -5.53 -1.45 -3.19
CA TYR A 9 -6.07 -2.69 -2.63
C TYR A 9 -5.04 -3.45 -1.81
N GLY A 10 -3.77 -3.42 -2.22
CA GLY A 10 -2.71 -4.04 -1.44
C GLY A 10 -2.53 -3.42 -0.06
N LEU A 11 -2.64 -2.10 0.01
CA LEU A 11 -2.56 -1.38 1.28
C LEU A 11 -3.75 -1.75 2.19
N ARG A 12 -4.97 -1.81 1.63
CA ARG A 12 -6.16 -2.24 2.36
C ARG A 12 -6.02 -3.66 2.90
N ALA A 13 -5.53 -4.56 2.05
CA ALA A 13 -5.33 -5.96 2.44
C ALA A 13 -4.29 -6.09 3.55
N LEU A 14 -3.24 -5.30 3.49
CA LEU A 14 -2.18 -5.34 4.50
C LEU A 14 -2.66 -4.80 5.84
N ILE A 15 -3.48 -3.75 5.83
CA ILE A 15 -4.09 -3.22 7.06
C ILE A 15 -5.02 -4.26 7.67
N ASP A 16 -5.83 -4.94 6.85
CA ASP A 16 -6.70 -6.02 7.29
C ASP A 16 -5.90 -7.14 7.95
N LEU A 17 -4.81 -7.55 7.32
CA LEU A 17 -3.90 -8.55 7.87
C LEU A 17 -3.34 -8.10 9.22
N ALA A 18 -2.95 -6.86 9.33
CA ALA A 18 -2.38 -6.31 10.56
C ALA A 18 -3.41 -6.30 11.70
N GLN A 19 -4.65 -5.97 11.40
CA GLN A 19 -5.72 -5.89 12.39
C GLN A 19 -6.20 -7.27 12.87
N ASN A 20 -6.20 -8.25 12.00
CA ASN A 20 -6.81 -9.55 12.28
C ASN A 20 -5.80 -10.66 12.54
N GLY A 21 -4.51 -10.40 12.29
CA GLY A 21 -3.49 -11.43 12.36
C GLY A 21 -2.75 -11.49 13.68
N GLY A 22 -1.94 -10.50 13.95
CA GLY A 22 -0.99 -10.59 15.05
C GLY A 22 0.01 -11.71 14.79
N GLU A 23 0.06 -12.68 15.69
CA GLU A 23 0.94 -13.84 15.53
C GLU A 23 0.30 -14.98 14.74
N GLN A 24 -1.01 -14.93 14.55
CA GLN A 24 -1.74 -15.97 13.83
C GLN A 24 -1.84 -15.63 12.35
N PRO A 25 -1.67 -16.64 11.47
CA PRO A 25 -1.85 -16.41 10.04
C PRO A 25 -3.30 -16.02 9.70
N VAL A 26 -3.45 -15.16 8.70
CA VAL A 26 -4.76 -14.75 8.18
C VAL A 26 -4.89 -15.31 6.77
N SER A 27 -5.99 -16.03 6.51
CA SER A 27 -6.21 -16.65 5.22
C SER A 27 -6.58 -15.63 4.15
N ILE A 28 -6.24 -15.93 2.92
CA ILE A 28 -6.64 -15.12 1.76
C ILE A 28 -8.17 -15.03 1.68
N THR A 29 -8.87 -16.14 1.95
CA THR A 29 -10.33 -16.18 1.91
C THR A 29 -10.96 -15.18 2.89
N SER A 30 -10.41 -15.07 4.10
CA SER A 30 -10.95 -14.15 5.09
C SER A 30 -10.73 -12.69 4.69
N ILE A 31 -9.56 -12.36 4.16
CA ILE A 31 -9.27 -11.00 3.67
C ILE A 31 -10.18 -10.67 2.48
N SER A 32 -10.33 -11.62 1.55
CA SER A 32 -11.19 -11.49 0.38
C SER A 32 -12.62 -11.12 0.78
N THR A 33 -13.15 -11.84 1.76
CA THR A 33 -14.51 -11.62 2.25
C THR A 33 -14.68 -10.25 2.91
N ARG A 34 -13.72 -9.86 3.77
CA ARG A 34 -13.81 -8.59 4.49
C ARG A 34 -13.59 -7.38 3.59
N GLN A 35 -12.70 -7.48 2.62
CA GLN A 35 -12.30 -6.35 1.78
C GLN A 35 -13.01 -6.31 0.42
N ASP A 36 -13.77 -7.35 0.11
CA ASP A 36 -14.46 -7.49 -1.18
C ASP A 36 -13.47 -7.39 -2.35
N ILE A 37 -12.40 -8.19 -2.26
CA ILE A 37 -11.36 -8.29 -3.29
C ILE A 37 -11.24 -9.76 -3.63
N SER A 38 -11.14 -10.09 -4.94
CA SER A 38 -11.04 -11.49 -5.35
C SER A 38 -9.80 -12.17 -4.76
N GLU A 39 -9.92 -13.43 -4.40
CA GLU A 39 -8.82 -14.22 -3.86
C GLU A 39 -7.63 -14.25 -4.82
N ARG A 40 -7.91 -14.42 -6.11
CA ARG A 40 -6.88 -14.46 -7.14
C ARG A 40 -6.06 -13.17 -7.19
N TYR A 41 -6.74 -12.03 -7.09
CA TYR A 41 -6.05 -10.74 -7.08
C TYR A 41 -5.24 -10.56 -5.79
N LEU A 42 -5.81 -10.95 -4.65
CA LEU A 42 -5.09 -10.91 -3.38
C LEU A 42 -3.83 -11.77 -3.40
N GLU A 43 -3.89 -12.94 -4.01
CA GLU A 43 -2.72 -13.80 -4.15
C GLU A 43 -1.59 -13.11 -4.91
N GLN A 44 -1.93 -12.37 -5.97
CA GLN A 44 -0.95 -11.59 -6.72
C GLN A 44 -0.34 -10.49 -5.85
N LEU A 45 -1.17 -9.74 -5.12
CA LEU A 45 -0.70 -8.68 -4.24
C LEU A 45 0.18 -9.22 -3.12
N MET A 46 -0.25 -10.31 -2.49
CA MET A 46 0.52 -10.94 -1.41
C MET A 46 1.85 -11.52 -1.90
N SER A 47 1.87 -12.02 -3.14
CA SER A 47 3.11 -12.48 -3.76
C SER A 47 4.12 -11.34 -3.90
N MET A 48 3.66 -10.17 -4.31
CA MET A 48 4.52 -8.98 -4.43
C MET A 48 5.04 -8.52 -3.07
N LEU A 49 4.17 -8.50 -2.07
CA LEU A 49 4.54 -8.13 -0.70
C LEU A 49 5.50 -9.14 -0.08
N LYS A 50 5.32 -10.42 -0.40
CA LYS A 50 6.22 -11.49 0.05
C LYS A 50 7.62 -11.32 -0.54
N LYS A 51 7.71 -10.99 -1.84
CA LYS A 51 8.99 -10.73 -2.49
C LYS A 51 9.72 -9.54 -1.87
N ALA A 52 8.97 -8.56 -1.40
CA ALA A 52 9.53 -7.37 -0.74
C ALA A 52 9.90 -7.63 0.73
N GLY A 53 9.60 -8.82 1.27
CA GLY A 53 9.91 -9.15 2.64
C GLY A 53 8.97 -8.54 3.68
N ILE A 54 7.79 -8.11 3.27
CA ILE A 54 6.81 -7.50 4.17
C ILE A 54 5.92 -8.56 4.82
N VAL A 55 5.56 -9.59 4.05
CA VAL A 55 4.76 -10.72 4.56
C VAL A 55 5.44 -12.03 4.24
N ARG A 56 5.05 -13.10 4.96
CA ARG A 56 5.42 -14.46 4.61
C ARG A 56 4.19 -15.34 4.66
N SER A 57 4.24 -16.44 3.94
CA SER A 57 3.15 -17.41 3.91
C SER A 57 3.38 -18.52 4.93
N VAL A 58 2.28 -19.01 5.50
CA VAL A 58 2.26 -20.15 6.40
C VAL A 58 1.37 -21.21 5.78
N ARG A 59 1.90 -22.41 5.58
CA ARG A 59 1.16 -23.51 4.99
C ARG A 59 0.35 -24.27 6.04
N GLY A 60 -0.63 -25.04 5.59
CA GLY A 60 -1.42 -25.93 6.40
C GLY A 60 -2.86 -25.47 6.60
N ALA A 61 -3.61 -26.23 7.39
CA ALA A 61 -5.03 -25.97 7.63
C ALA A 61 -5.30 -24.64 8.33
N GLY A 62 -4.40 -24.21 9.20
CA GLY A 62 -4.50 -22.89 9.84
C GLY A 62 -3.61 -21.86 9.16
N GLY A 63 -3.26 -22.08 7.89
CA GLY A 63 -2.30 -21.25 7.17
C GLY A 63 -2.88 -19.95 6.64
N GLY A 64 -2.02 -19.17 6.03
CA GLY A 64 -2.33 -17.87 5.48
C GLY A 64 -1.10 -17.01 5.40
N TYR A 65 -1.22 -15.75 5.74
CA TYR A 65 -0.11 -14.80 5.71
C TYR A 65 0.08 -14.14 7.06
N VAL A 66 1.33 -13.83 7.38
CA VAL A 66 1.71 -13.07 8.57
C VAL A 66 2.68 -11.99 8.17
N LEU A 67 2.71 -10.91 8.96
CA LEU A 67 3.69 -9.84 8.78
C LEU A 67 5.07 -10.32 9.24
N VAL A 68 6.11 -9.95 8.49
CA VAL A 68 7.49 -10.27 8.84
C VAL A 68 8.06 -9.24 9.79
N LYS A 69 7.69 -7.98 9.57
CA LYS A 69 8.20 -6.84 10.33
C LYS A 69 7.14 -6.27 11.25
N ARG A 70 7.57 -5.50 12.23
CA ARG A 70 6.66 -4.79 13.12
C ARG A 70 5.95 -3.69 12.35
N LEU A 71 4.72 -3.35 12.76
CA LEU A 71 3.92 -2.33 12.09
C LEU A 71 4.61 -0.97 12.05
N GLU A 72 5.33 -0.63 13.09
CA GLU A 72 6.06 0.64 13.17
C GLU A 72 7.30 0.68 12.27
N ASP A 73 7.73 -0.47 11.76
CA ASP A 73 8.88 -0.57 10.86
C ASP A 73 8.49 -0.64 9.39
N ILE A 74 7.19 -0.66 9.10
CA ILE A 74 6.68 -0.71 7.73
C ILE A 74 6.04 0.63 7.39
N SER A 75 6.59 1.32 6.40
CA SER A 75 6.00 2.58 5.93
C SER A 75 5.05 2.33 4.76
N VAL A 76 4.15 3.28 4.53
CA VAL A 76 3.31 3.28 3.34
C VAL A 76 4.19 3.27 2.08
N GLY A 77 5.32 3.97 2.12
CA GLY A 77 6.28 3.98 1.02
C GLY A 77 6.80 2.60 0.68
N ASP A 78 7.16 1.81 1.70
CA ASP A 78 7.63 0.43 1.49
C ASP A 78 6.58 -0.41 0.77
N VAL A 79 5.33 -0.29 1.20
CA VAL A 79 4.20 -1.05 0.63
C VAL A 79 3.94 -0.62 -0.81
N LEU A 80 3.86 0.69 -1.06
CA LEU A 80 3.57 1.20 -2.39
C LEU A 80 4.68 0.87 -3.39
N ARG A 81 5.95 0.96 -2.98
CA ARG A 81 7.07 0.59 -3.85
C ARG A 81 7.07 -0.90 -4.16
N ALA A 82 6.66 -1.74 -3.21
CA ALA A 82 6.54 -3.17 -3.43
C ALA A 82 5.46 -3.51 -4.47
N LEU A 83 4.38 -2.74 -4.48
CA LEU A 83 3.20 -3.01 -5.33
C LEU A 83 3.23 -2.27 -6.65
N GLU A 84 3.69 -1.04 -6.66
CA GLU A 84 3.69 -0.17 -7.83
C GLU A 84 5.04 -0.08 -8.54
N GLY A 85 6.11 -0.38 -7.82
CA GLY A 85 7.47 -0.15 -8.30
C GLY A 85 7.91 1.27 -8.01
N SER A 86 7.93 2.13 -9.01
CA SER A 86 8.34 3.52 -8.84
C SER A 86 7.18 4.41 -8.44
N LEU A 87 7.44 5.37 -7.57
CA LEU A 87 6.48 6.41 -7.20
C LEU A 87 6.83 7.76 -7.86
N GLU A 88 7.69 7.73 -8.86
CA GLU A 88 8.09 8.95 -9.54
C GLU A 88 6.92 9.58 -10.30
N PRO A 89 6.77 10.90 -10.21
CA PRO A 89 5.64 11.59 -10.86
C PRO A 89 5.74 11.61 -12.38
N VAL A 90 6.95 11.50 -12.93
CA VAL A 90 7.19 11.50 -14.37
C VAL A 90 8.34 10.54 -14.71
N ASP A 91 8.30 10.01 -15.92
CA ASP A 91 9.39 9.17 -16.46
C ASP A 91 10.50 10.09 -16.99
N CYS A 92 10.98 10.97 -16.16
CA CYS A 92 11.99 11.93 -16.56
C CYS A 92 13.34 11.46 -16.07
N ALA A 93 14.20 11.10 -17.02
CA ALA A 93 15.56 10.62 -16.71
C ALA A 93 16.38 11.60 -15.87
N GLY A 94 15.93 12.84 -15.80
CA GLY A 94 16.60 13.85 -14.99
C GLY A 94 16.45 13.67 -13.49
N LEU A 95 15.56 12.77 -13.04
CA LEU A 95 15.42 12.44 -11.62
C LEU A 95 16.48 11.48 -11.16
N GLU A 96 17.08 10.72 -12.09
CA GLU A 96 18.16 9.81 -11.80
C GLU A 96 19.51 10.50 -11.94
N PRO A 97 20.50 10.16 -11.10
CA PRO A 97 21.83 10.75 -11.19
C PRO A 97 22.49 10.56 -12.55
N ASN A 98 22.17 9.47 -13.23
CA ASN A 98 22.74 9.14 -14.53
C ASN A 98 21.68 9.19 -15.63
N GLY A 99 20.66 10.03 -15.45
CA GLY A 99 19.56 10.14 -16.38
C GLY A 99 20.00 10.52 -17.79
N GLY A 100 19.47 9.80 -18.78
CA GLY A 100 19.86 9.94 -20.18
C GLY A 100 19.18 11.04 -20.96
N CYS A 101 18.52 11.99 -20.30
CA CYS A 101 17.85 13.08 -21.00
C CYS A 101 18.88 14.11 -21.51
N SER A 102 18.88 14.35 -22.80
CA SER A 102 19.84 15.25 -23.45
C SER A 102 19.74 16.71 -23.00
N VAL A 103 18.61 17.12 -22.47
CA VAL A 103 18.40 18.48 -21.96
C VAL A 103 18.37 18.56 -20.45
N SER A 104 18.78 17.50 -19.79
CA SER A 104 18.72 17.39 -18.33
C SER A 104 19.41 18.53 -17.60
N ASP A 105 20.57 18.96 -18.10
CA ASP A 105 21.37 19.97 -17.45
C ASP A 105 20.78 21.38 -17.56
N SER A 106 19.98 21.62 -18.58
CA SER A 106 19.37 22.94 -18.82
C SER A 106 17.86 22.98 -18.54
N CYS A 107 17.30 21.85 -18.10
CA CYS A 107 15.85 21.76 -17.91
C CYS A 107 15.41 22.34 -16.57
N VAL A 108 14.76 23.50 -16.62
CA VAL A 108 14.25 24.17 -15.41
C VAL A 108 13.14 23.38 -14.74
N THR A 109 12.29 22.69 -15.52
CA THR A 109 11.17 21.92 -14.99
C THR A 109 11.63 20.68 -14.21
N LYS A 110 12.81 20.19 -14.45
CA LYS A 110 13.45 19.12 -13.68
C LYS A 110 13.39 19.43 -12.17
N TYR A 111 13.57 20.67 -11.81
CA TYR A 111 13.53 21.13 -10.44
C TYR A 111 12.16 20.90 -9.80
N VAL A 112 11.11 21.16 -10.56
CA VAL A 112 9.71 20.98 -10.13
C VAL A 112 9.44 19.48 -9.86
N TRP A 113 9.81 18.64 -10.81
CA TRP A 113 9.57 17.21 -10.72
C TRP A 113 10.35 16.58 -9.56
N LYS A 114 11.59 17.02 -9.39
CA LYS A 114 12.42 16.56 -8.29
C LYS A 114 11.79 16.93 -6.95
N LYS A 115 11.31 18.14 -6.80
CA LYS A 115 10.69 18.62 -5.57
C LYS A 115 9.40 17.84 -5.25
N ILE A 116 8.59 17.58 -6.27
CA ILE A 116 7.37 16.78 -6.12
C ILE A 116 7.73 15.35 -5.72
N ASN A 117 8.73 14.76 -6.38
CA ASN A 117 9.17 13.41 -6.08
C ASN A 117 9.67 13.29 -4.63
N ASP A 118 10.49 14.23 -4.20
CA ASP A 118 11.01 14.26 -2.83
C ASP A 118 9.86 14.38 -1.81
N SER A 119 8.87 15.22 -2.11
CA SER A 119 7.71 15.41 -1.24
C SER A 119 6.85 14.15 -1.15
N ILE A 120 6.63 13.46 -2.26
CA ILE A 120 5.88 12.20 -2.28
C ILE A 120 6.60 11.16 -1.42
N ASN A 121 7.89 10.96 -1.68
CA ASN A 121 8.68 9.96 -0.95
C ASN A 121 8.73 10.27 0.55
N GLN A 122 8.94 11.51 0.92
CA GLN A 122 8.94 11.91 2.32
C GLN A 122 7.60 11.61 2.98
N THR A 123 6.50 12.01 2.34
CA THR A 123 5.15 11.80 2.88
C THR A 123 4.86 10.33 3.12
N VAL A 124 5.08 9.48 2.12
CA VAL A 124 4.75 8.05 2.25
C VAL A 124 5.69 7.33 3.20
N ASP A 125 6.94 7.77 3.31
CA ASP A 125 7.90 7.16 4.23
C ASP A 125 7.67 7.54 5.70
N GLU A 126 7.03 8.67 5.94
CA GLU A 126 6.68 9.11 7.29
C GLU A 126 5.45 8.41 7.86
N ILE A 127 4.56 7.93 7.00
CA ILE A 127 3.34 7.25 7.44
C ILE A 127 3.66 5.78 7.68
N LYS A 128 3.49 5.34 8.93
CA LYS A 128 3.75 3.94 9.30
C LYS A 128 2.43 3.16 9.42
N LEU A 129 2.51 1.85 9.24
CA LEU A 129 1.33 0.99 9.29
C LEU A 129 0.63 1.01 10.64
N ASP A 130 1.38 1.14 11.73
CA ASP A 130 0.78 1.20 13.05
C ASP A 130 -0.17 2.39 13.19
N GLN A 131 0.16 3.53 12.58
CA GLN A 131 -0.70 4.71 12.57
C GLN A 131 -1.99 4.43 11.81
N LEU A 132 -1.89 3.77 10.65
CA LEU A 132 -3.05 3.45 9.82
C LEU A 132 -3.98 2.44 10.49
N VAL A 133 -3.41 1.46 11.17
CA VAL A 133 -4.19 0.46 11.91
C VAL A 133 -4.98 1.14 13.03
N LYS A 134 -4.35 2.07 13.76
CA LYS A 134 -5.00 2.84 14.81
C LYS A 134 -6.12 3.71 14.25
N GLU A 135 -5.87 4.40 13.14
CA GLU A 135 -6.88 5.25 12.50
C GLU A 135 -8.04 4.44 11.94
N ASN A 136 -7.74 3.29 11.34
CA ASN A 136 -8.78 2.42 10.80
C ASN A 136 -9.69 1.88 11.91
N GLY A 137 -9.14 1.58 13.07
CA GLY A 137 -9.92 1.18 14.24
C GLY A 137 -10.90 2.26 14.67
N LYS A 138 -10.45 3.50 14.70
CA LYS A 138 -11.31 4.64 15.03
C LYS A 138 -12.39 4.84 13.98
N ASN A 139 -12.02 4.79 12.71
CA ASN A 139 -12.95 4.96 11.61
C ASN A 139 -14.01 3.85 11.57
N CYS A 140 -13.62 2.64 11.91
CA CYS A 140 -14.55 1.53 12.01
C CYS A 140 -15.64 1.80 13.05
N SER A 141 -15.27 2.36 14.18
CA SER A 141 -16.23 2.77 15.21
C SER A 141 -17.15 3.86 14.67
N CYS A 142 -16.61 4.81 13.92
CA CYS A 142 -17.39 5.88 13.31
C CYS A 142 -18.34 5.35 12.25
N LEU A 143 -17.91 4.39 11.45
CA LEU A 143 -18.73 3.79 10.40
C LEU A 143 -19.92 3.04 10.97
N LEU A 144 -19.75 2.34 12.08
CA LEU A 144 -20.86 1.69 12.77
C LEU A 144 -21.89 2.72 13.26
N TYR A 145 -21.45 3.92 13.46
CA TYR A 145 -22.26 5.00 13.97
C TYR A 145 -22.99 5.76 12.87
N THR A 146 -22.31 6.05 11.77
CA THR A 146 -22.81 6.93 10.72
C THR A 146 -23.44 6.20 9.56
N SER A 147 -23.37 4.90 9.55
CA SER A 147 -23.63 4.16 8.37
C SER A 147 -24.80 4.65 7.56
N PRO A 148 -24.72 4.74 6.48
CA PRO A 148 -25.60 4.46 5.46
C PRO A 148 -25.00 4.22 4.15
N SER A 149 -24.83 4.50 4.03
CA SER A 149 -24.62 4.68 2.89
C SER A 149 -24.22 4.44 1.99
N PRO A 150 -24.25 4.63 1.82
CA PRO A 150 -23.85 4.46 0.86
C PRO A 150 -23.30 4.39 0.21
N ARG A 151 -23.38 4.43 0.22
CA ARG A 151 -22.86 4.28 -0.36
C ARG A 151 -22.48 4.83 -0.78
N ASP A 152 -22.75 5.35 -0.34
CA ASP A 152 -22.24 5.63 -0.80
C ASP A 152 -21.96 5.53 -1.23
N ALA A 153 -22.61 5.71 -0.94
CA ALA A 153 -22.33 5.47 -1.47
C ALA A 153 -22.04 5.16 -2.14
N HIS A 154 -22.17 5.24 -2.27
CA HIS A 154 -21.90 4.76 -2.87
C HIS A 154 -21.36 4.88 -3.45
N GLU A 155 -21.23 5.19 -3.34
CA GLU A 155 -20.75 5.14 -3.75
C GLU A 155 -20.39 4.98 -4.36
N SER A 156 -20.40 5.40 -4.45
CA SER A 156 -20.22 4.94 -4.96
C SER A 156 -20.19 4.26 -5.44
N ARG A 157 -20.62 4.09 -5.37
CA ARG A 157 -20.60 3.17 -5.81
C ARG A 157 -20.54 2.99 -6.82
#